data_cee4f660207b01da8456aa9dba56a34e
#
_entry.id   cee4f660207b01da8456aa9dba56a34e
#
_cell.length_a   1.000
_cell.length_b   1.000
_cell.length_c   1.000
_cell.angle_alpha   90.00
_cell.angle_beta   90.00
_cell.angle_gamma   90.00
#
_symmetry.space_group_name_H-M   'P 1'
#
loop_
_entity.id
_entity.type
_entity.pdbx_description
1 polymer ?
#
loop_
_entity_poly.entity_id
_entity_poly.type
_entity_poly.pdbx_seq_one_letter_code
_entity_poly.pdbx_strand_id
1 'polypeptide(L)'
;MWARALSERHFIGKRTSSRRPPVMPKPFSKIRSAAIDGRLHNPIFRKTQLKALHDALSKSITEIQRVISKDTGHRLAEVKVECWLALRTIAEAYTAIDSAKALKEANALAEGKDAPDAREPIGIVVIEPTSHTFFYSLISALVPALAGGNCVLIQAEQSMLETPTYILKLIQDALDADIIHVSRTKVNGADIGHRHVRVLQNGSTEAPLANEIVSRSQALVAAIVERDADIQAAAKALVTMRFGLRGKSPYAPDVVLVNEWVKKEFLVAVTQHSIQLMSEAGQAAGGRKFEAQGLLDEIVKEGFANVISAGREGIILDIESRRSFLMQRKLQERCLGVLAVTSMDDAIDVSKRLGRLAAAYVFSSPTTAKYICEFIDSDLSFVNHAPTNLLFGPISPADKPLDHAKGGRYSQTLFTIPKPQYITKPALISQLEKLLTSATSQQLHKLDAEASIVLPDMKRPEKQNGIGFFNQGLLTGGIIFLTTIVSATGGLAYCGLKYLWPLIRPL
;
A
#
# COMPACT_ATOMS: atom_id res chain seq x y z
N MET A 1 -43.94 33.61 69.15
CA MET A 1 -44.20 32.93 70.47
C MET A 1 -43.42 31.64 70.48
N TRP A 2 -42.63 31.50 71.57
CA TRP A 2 -41.85 30.32 72.00
C TRP A 2 -40.67 29.91 71.09
N ALA A 3 -39.39 30.19 71.32
CA ALA A 3 -38.46 30.22 72.48
C ALA A 3 -38.06 28.84 73.02
N ARG A 4 -36.69 28.54 72.76
CA ARG A 4 -35.79 27.79 73.65
C ARG A 4 -35.96 26.26 73.77
N ALA A 5 -34.89 25.51 73.33
CA ALA A 5 -34.02 24.84 74.31
C ALA A 5 -32.73 24.29 73.63
N LEU A 6 -31.61 24.66 74.16
CA LEU A 6 -30.24 24.18 73.97
C LEU A 6 -30.10 22.72 74.38
N SER A 7 -29.36 21.92 73.64
CA SER A 7 -28.59 20.81 74.17
C SER A 7 -27.34 20.57 73.31
N GLU A 8 -26.23 21.00 73.87
CA GLU A 8 -24.87 20.64 73.39
C GLU A 8 -24.69 19.15 73.53
N ARG A 9 -24.37 18.51 72.41
CA ARG A 9 -23.62 17.23 72.40
C ARG A 9 -22.41 17.36 71.54
N HIS A 10 -21.24 17.43 72.17
CA HIS A 10 -19.93 17.22 71.56
C HIS A 10 -19.88 15.83 70.96
N PHE A 11 -19.96 15.76 69.64
CA PHE A 11 -19.55 14.57 68.92
C PHE A 11 -18.12 14.76 68.36
N ILE A 12 -17.12 14.26 69.07
CA ILE A 12 -15.77 14.07 68.57
C ILE A 12 -15.83 12.97 67.52
N GLY A 13 -16.15 13.38 66.30
CA GLY A 13 -16.03 12.50 65.13
C GLY A 13 -14.55 12.34 64.80
N LYS A 14 -13.97 11.22 65.11
CA LYS A 14 -12.68 10.75 64.53
C LYS A 14 -12.79 10.85 63.00
N ARG A 15 -12.13 11.81 62.40
CA ARG A 15 -11.85 11.83 60.97
C ARG A 15 -10.94 10.61 60.68
N THR A 16 -11.55 9.48 60.34
CA THR A 16 -10.84 8.42 59.61
C THR A 16 -10.50 8.99 58.25
N SER A 17 -9.23 9.36 58.07
CA SER A 17 -8.69 9.66 56.75
C SER A 17 -8.81 8.37 55.92
N SER A 18 -9.88 8.28 55.14
CA SER A 18 -9.96 7.25 54.10
C SER A 18 -8.82 7.56 53.12
N ARG A 19 -7.66 6.95 53.34
CA ARG A 19 -6.63 6.85 52.32
C ARG A 19 -7.31 6.18 51.11
N ARG A 20 -7.63 6.96 50.08
CA ARG A 20 -8.00 6.42 48.78
C ARG A 20 -6.92 5.39 48.45
N PRO A 21 -7.28 4.15 48.04
CA PRO A 21 -6.28 3.19 47.64
C PRO A 21 -5.40 3.87 46.55
N PRO A 22 -4.08 3.62 46.57
CA PRO A 22 -3.20 4.19 45.57
C PRO A 22 -3.75 3.80 44.21
N VAL A 23 -4.17 4.82 43.44
CA VAL A 23 -4.63 4.63 42.08
C VAL A 23 -3.42 4.08 41.31
N MET A 24 -3.45 2.80 40.96
CA MET A 24 -2.39 2.22 40.14
C MET A 24 -2.26 3.09 38.89
N PRO A 25 -1.06 3.55 38.57
CA PRO A 25 -0.86 4.38 37.38
C PRO A 25 -1.36 3.58 36.17
N LYS A 26 -2.32 4.16 35.44
CA LYS A 26 -2.83 3.54 34.22
C LYS A 26 -1.64 3.27 33.28
N PRO A 27 -1.62 2.11 32.57
CA PRO A 27 -0.57 1.85 31.59
C PRO A 27 -0.46 3.04 30.62
N PHE A 28 0.76 3.30 30.13
CA PHE A 28 1.04 4.38 29.16
C PHE A 28 0.75 5.80 29.63
N SER A 29 0.78 6.09 30.96
CA SER A 29 0.46 7.42 31.51
C SER A 29 1.35 8.53 30.95
N LYS A 30 2.66 8.29 30.78
CA LYS A 30 3.62 9.28 30.26
C LYS A 30 3.28 9.68 28.83
N ILE A 31 3.14 8.72 27.93
CA ILE A 31 2.84 8.99 26.52
C ILE A 31 1.47 9.65 26.35
N ARG A 32 0.50 9.29 27.20
CA ARG A 32 -0.82 9.95 27.23
C ARG A 32 -0.69 11.39 27.66
N SER A 33 0.07 11.69 28.71
CA SER A 33 0.28 13.08 29.16
C SER A 33 0.96 13.90 28.06
N ALA A 34 2.02 13.38 27.43
CA ALA A 34 2.69 14.07 26.33
C ALA A 34 1.76 14.33 25.12
N ALA A 35 0.85 13.42 24.82
CA ALA A 35 -0.15 13.60 23.76
C ALA A 35 -1.18 14.68 24.12
N ILE A 36 -1.63 14.73 25.39
CA ILE A 36 -2.55 15.75 25.89
C ILE A 36 -1.87 17.13 25.95
N ASP A 37 -0.64 17.20 26.43
CA ASP A 37 0.15 18.43 26.49
C ASP A 37 0.52 18.99 25.13
N GLY A 38 0.41 18.18 24.07
CA GLY A 38 0.68 18.60 22.69
C GLY A 38 2.13 18.95 22.42
N ARG A 39 3.11 18.30 23.05
CA ARG A 39 4.55 18.58 22.85
C ARG A 39 4.95 18.54 21.38
N LEU A 40 4.43 17.55 20.63
CA LEU A 40 4.71 17.40 19.21
C LEU A 40 3.87 18.33 18.31
N HIS A 41 2.99 19.19 18.86
CA HIS A 41 2.32 20.22 18.07
C HIS A 41 3.31 21.29 17.61
N ASN A 42 4.39 21.53 18.37
CA ASN A 42 5.43 22.46 17.99
C ASN A 42 6.30 21.90 16.84
N PRO A 43 6.31 22.53 15.65
CA PRO A 43 7.07 22.04 14.49
C PRO A 43 8.59 22.06 14.70
N ILE A 44 9.10 22.97 15.55
CA ILE A 44 10.52 23.03 15.88
C ILE A 44 10.91 21.80 16.71
N PHE A 45 10.10 21.45 17.71
CA PHE A 45 10.33 20.25 18.51
C PHE A 45 10.29 18.98 17.66
N ARG A 46 9.32 18.86 16.72
CA ARG A 46 9.29 17.74 15.77
C ARG A 46 10.57 17.63 14.95
N LYS A 47 11.05 18.75 14.40
CA LYS A 47 12.32 18.78 13.65
C LYS A 47 13.50 18.35 14.52
N THR A 48 13.57 18.79 15.76
CA THR A 48 14.62 18.39 16.72
C THR A 48 14.61 16.87 16.95
N GLN A 49 13.43 16.28 17.14
CA GLN A 49 13.29 14.83 17.32
C GLN A 49 13.69 14.04 16.05
N LEU A 50 13.24 14.48 14.88
CA LEU A 50 13.63 13.83 13.60
C LEU A 50 15.12 13.95 13.34
N LYS A 51 15.75 15.09 13.68
CA LYS A 51 17.20 15.25 13.56
C LYS A 51 17.94 14.32 14.51
N ALA A 52 17.54 14.25 15.78
CA ALA A 52 18.16 13.38 16.78
C ALA A 52 18.07 11.90 16.35
N LEU A 53 16.91 11.48 15.83
CA LEU A 53 16.72 10.14 15.29
C LEU A 53 17.65 9.87 14.11
N HIS A 54 17.72 10.78 13.13
CA HIS A 54 18.61 10.66 11.97
C HIS A 54 20.07 10.56 12.38
N ASP A 55 20.53 11.44 13.26
CA ASP A 55 21.91 11.49 13.70
C ASP A 55 22.32 10.20 14.44
N ALA A 56 21.45 9.67 15.32
CA ALA A 56 21.70 8.42 16.04
C ALA A 56 21.78 7.21 15.11
N LEU A 57 20.85 7.10 14.17
CA LEU A 57 20.81 5.99 13.21
C LEU A 57 21.97 6.07 12.20
N SER A 58 22.31 7.27 11.71
CA SER A 58 23.44 7.48 10.82
C SER A 58 24.77 7.14 11.47
N LYS A 59 24.96 7.54 12.74
CA LYS A 59 26.17 7.22 13.51
C LYS A 59 26.34 5.71 13.70
N SER A 60 25.24 4.98 13.82
CA SER A 60 25.23 3.54 14.09
C SER A 60 25.04 2.70 12.81
N ILE A 61 25.15 3.29 11.61
CA ILE A 61 24.77 2.65 10.35
C ILE A 61 25.52 1.35 10.06
N THR A 62 26.81 1.28 10.38
CA THR A 62 27.64 0.09 10.16
C THR A 62 27.15 -1.08 11.02
N GLU A 63 26.80 -0.82 12.27
CA GLU A 63 26.29 -1.85 13.17
C GLU A 63 24.87 -2.27 12.80
N ILE A 64 24.02 -1.32 12.37
CA ILE A 64 22.69 -1.63 11.81
C ILE A 64 22.83 -2.58 10.62
N GLN A 65 23.72 -2.29 9.68
CA GLN A 65 23.97 -3.16 8.53
C GLN A 65 24.45 -4.55 8.94
N ARG A 66 25.33 -4.64 9.96
CA ARG A 66 25.83 -5.89 10.49
C ARG A 66 24.69 -6.76 11.06
N VAL A 67 23.86 -6.20 11.94
CA VAL A 67 22.76 -6.97 12.57
C VAL A 67 21.70 -7.39 11.56
N ILE A 68 21.33 -6.53 10.61
CA ILE A 68 20.39 -6.87 9.52
C ILE A 68 20.95 -8.02 8.69
N SER A 69 22.21 -7.91 8.25
CA SER A 69 22.86 -8.95 7.43
C SER A 69 22.92 -10.30 8.17
N LYS A 70 23.21 -10.28 9.47
CA LYS A 70 23.26 -11.49 10.32
C LYS A 70 21.90 -12.16 10.43
N ASP A 71 20.85 -11.40 10.71
CA ASP A 71 19.52 -11.95 10.94
C ASP A 71 18.83 -12.40 9.66
N THR A 72 18.95 -11.63 8.57
CA THR A 72 18.20 -11.85 7.34
C THR A 72 18.98 -12.68 6.32
N GLY A 73 20.29 -12.60 6.30
CA GLY A 73 21.16 -13.15 5.25
C GLY A 73 20.93 -12.48 3.89
N HIS A 74 20.44 -11.24 3.86
CA HIS A 74 20.31 -10.43 2.66
C HIS A 74 21.68 -10.08 2.10
N ARG A 75 21.76 -9.82 0.79
CA ARG A 75 22.98 -9.34 0.13
C ARG A 75 23.34 -7.95 0.65
N LEU A 76 24.63 -7.64 0.67
CA LEU A 76 25.12 -6.35 1.17
C LEU A 76 24.44 -5.15 0.48
N ALA A 77 24.20 -5.24 -0.83
CA ALA A 77 23.49 -4.21 -1.59
C ALA A 77 22.06 -4.01 -1.09
N GLU A 78 21.33 -5.11 -0.82
CA GLU A 78 19.95 -5.07 -0.30
C GLU A 78 19.92 -4.44 1.10
N VAL A 79 20.85 -4.81 1.98
CA VAL A 79 20.97 -4.23 3.32
C VAL A 79 21.27 -2.72 3.26
N LYS A 80 22.19 -2.30 2.37
CA LYS A 80 22.52 -0.88 2.18
C LYS A 80 21.34 -0.09 1.64
N VAL A 81 20.57 -0.66 0.70
CA VAL A 81 19.36 -0.02 0.17
C VAL A 81 18.29 0.13 1.25
N GLU A 82 18.06 -0.89 2.09
CA GLU A 82 17.13 -0.80 3.22
C GLU A 82 17.51 0.36 4.16
N CYS A 83 18.78 0.43 4.54
CA CYS A 83 19.30 1.50 5.40
C CYS A 83 19.16 2.88 4.75
N TRP A 84 19.47 2.98 3.46
CA TRP A 84 19.37 4.24 2.72
C TRP A 84 17.93 4.72 2.64
N LEU A 85 16.97 3.83 2.35
CA LEU A 85 15.54 4.16 2.32
C LEU A 85 15.04 4.66 3.68
N ALA A 86 15.47 4.01 4.77
CA ALA A 86 15.10 4.41 6.12
C ALA A 86 15.60 5.83 6.45
N LEU A 87 16.90 6.11 6.25
CA LEU A 87 17.47 7.42 6.52
C LEU A 87 16.93 8.51 5.60
N ARG A 88 16.70 8.19 4.32
CA ARG A 88 16.06 9.09 3.36
C ARG A 88 14.66 9.50 3.81
N THR A 89 13.86 8.56 4.30
CA THR A 89 12.50 8.86 4.81
C THR A 89 12.54 9.90 5.95
N ILE A 90 13.52 9.80 6.85
CA ILE A 90 13.69 10.77 7.94
C ILE A 90 14.11 12.15 7.38
N ALA A 91 15.10 12.16 6.47
CA ALA A 91 15.59 13.39 5.85
C ALA A 91 14.50 14.14 5.06
N GLU A 92 13.69 13.41 4.30
CA GLU A 92 12.56 13.96 3.55
C GLU A 92 11.50 14.56 4.50
N ALA A 93 11.14 13.86 5.56
CA ALA A 93 10.18 14.37 6.56
C ALA A 93 10.74 15.59 7.30
N TYR A 94 12.03 15.60 7.68
CA TYR A 94 12.68 16.75 8.28
C TYR A 94 12.66 17.97 7.37
N THR A 95 12.93 17.79 6.09
CA THR A 95 12.95 18.88 5.10
C THR A 95 11.53 19.38 4.80
N ALA A 96 10.55 18.50 4.77
CA ALA A 96 9.15 18.84 4.50
C ALA A 96 8.49 19.70 5.59
N ILE A 97 9.01 19.68 6.82
CA ILE A 97 8.49 20.53 7.91
C ILE A 97 9.04 21.95 7.75
N ASP A 98 8.24 22.82 7.16
CA ASP A 98 8.48 24.28 7.19
C ASP A 98 7.96 24.84 8.52
N SER A 99 8.88 25.11 9.45
CA SER A 99 8.54 25.60 10.77
C SER A 99 7.92 26.99 10.78
N ALA A 100 8.35 27.86 9.87
CA ALA A 100 7.82 29.23 9.77
C ALA A 100 6.38 29.21 9.24
N LYS A 101 6.13 28.44 8.18
CA LYS A 101 4.80 28.26 7.62
C LYS A 101 3.86 27.62 8.63
N ALA A 102 4.27 26.55 9.30
CA ALA A 102 3.45 25.83 10.27
C ALA A 102 3.11 26.70 11.49
N LEU A 103 4.02 27.54 11.97
CA LEU A 103 3.74 28.51 13.04
C LEU A 103 2.76 29.60 12.59
N LYS A 104 2.90 30.10 11.36
CA LYS A 104 1.96 31.07 10.77
C LYS A 104 0.56 30.49 10.62
N GLU A 105 0.46 29.26 10.14
CA GLU A 105 -0.82 28.54 10.02
C GLU A 105 -1.46 28.29 11.39
N ALA A 106 -0.69 27.91 12.40
CA ALA A 106 -1.17 27.72 13.76
C ALA A 106 -1.71 29.03 14.39
N ASN A 107 -1.19 30.16 13.99
CA ASN A 107 -1.60 31.49 14.48
C ASN A 107 -2.60 32.20 13.57
N ALA A 108 -3.05 31.59 12.47
CA ALA A 108 -3.93 32.24 11.49
C ALA A 108 -5.18 32.85 12.11
N LEU A 109 -5.86 32.15 13.03
CA LEU A 109 -7.01 32.67 13.76
C LEU A 109 -6.68 33.89 14.60
N ALA A 110 -5.54 33.89 15.31
CA ALA A 110 -5.09 35.00 16.10
C ALA A 110 -4.76 36.24 15.24
N GLU A 111 -4.37 36.01 13.97
CA GLU A 111 -4.13 37.05 12.97
C GLU A 111 -5.40 37.46 12.20
N GLY A 112 -6.57 36.95 12.57
CA GLY A 112 -7.84 37.28 11.92
C GLY A 112 -8.03 36.64 10.56
N LYS A 113 -7.37 35.49 10.30
CA LYS A 113 -7.42 34.74 9.02
C LYS A 113 -8.09 33.40 9.17
N ASP A 114 -8.75 32.94 8.11
CA ASP A 114 -9.28 31.60 8.03
C ASP A 114 -8.14 30.57 7.91
N ALA A 115 -8.35 29.39 8.49
CA ALA A 115 -7.47 28.24 8.38
C ALA A 115 -8.28 27.00 7.87
N PRO A 116 -8.71 26.99 6.60
CA PRO A 116 -9.56 25.94 6.03
C PRO A 116 -8.84 24.58 5.96
N ASP A 117 -7.52 24.60 5.80
CA ASP A 117 -6.69 23.40 5.67
C ASP A 117 -6.05 22.97 6.99
N ALA A 118 -6.44 23.61 8.11
CA ALA A 118 -5.90 23.28 9.42
C ALA A 118 -6.14 21.81 9.77
N ARG A 119 -5.12 21.18 10.30
CA ARG A 119 -5.15 19.77 10.73
C ARG A 119 -4.59 19.66 12.14
N GLU A 120 -5.06 18.67 12.88
CA GLU A 120 -4.50 18.34 14.19
C GLU A 120 -4.01 16.89 14.23
N PRO A 121 -3.02 16.56 15.07
CA PRO A 121 -2.62 15.18 15.31
C PRO A 121 -3.78 14.33 15.84
N ILE A 122 -3.79 13.04 15.49
CA ILE A 122 -4.73 12.09 16.11
C ILE A 122 -4.47 11.98 17.61
N GLY A 123 -3.21 12.02 18.03
CA GLY A 123 -2.74 11.94 19.41
C GLY A 123 -1.72 10.83 19.62
N ILE A 124 -2.13 9.56 19.59
CA ILE A 124 -1.23 8.41 19.76
C ILE A 124 -1.33 7.49 18.54
N VAL A 125 -0.18 7.08 18.01
CA VAL A 125 -0.08 6.08 16.94
C VAL A 125 0.52 4.81 17.51
N VAL A 126 -0.20 3.69 17.40
CA VAL A 126 0.30 2.36 17.77
C VAL A 126 0.81 1.69 16.50
N ILE A 127 2.08 1.31 16.46
CA ILE A 127 2.70 0.65 15.30
C ILE A 127 3.00 -0.81 15.64
N GLU A 128 2.43 -1.73 14.85
CA GLU A 128 2.75 -3.16 14.85
C GLU A 128 3.58 -3.46 13.57
N PRO A 129 4.92 -3.43 13.66
CA PRO A 129 5.78 -3.53 12.50
C PRO A 129 5.85 -4.96 11.95
N THR A 130 6.04 -5.08 10.64
CA THR A 130 6.36 -6.36 10.01
C THR A 130 7.82 -6.76 10.25
N SER A 131 8.10 -8.07 10.22
CA SER A 131 9.46 -8.59 10.28
C SER A 131 10.23 -8.41 8.97
N HIS A 132 9.51 -8.26 7.84
CA HIS A 132 10.12 -8.03 6.54
C HIS A 132 10.78 -6.65 6.48
N THR A 133 12.08 -6.59 6.19
CA THR A 133 12.88 -5.35 6.20
C THR A 133 12.51 -4.45 7.40
N PHE A 134 12.62 -5.04 8.60
CA PHE A 134 12.11 -4.48 9.85
C PHE A 134 12.52 -3.02 10.07
N PHE A 135 13.78 -2.68 9.78
CA PHE A 135 14.29 -1.34 9.97
C PHE A 135 13.51 -0.31 9.13
N TYR A 136 13.44 -0.53 7.81
CA TYR A 136 12.70 0.36 6.94
C TYR A 136 11.20 0.33 7.22
N SER A 137 10.64 -0.83 7.49
CA SER A 137 9.21 -0.99 7.80
C SER A 137 8.78 -0.17 9.00
N LEU A 138 9.55 -0.22 10.08
CA LEU A 138 9.29 0.58 11.28
C LEU A 138 9.42 2.08 11.00
N ILE A 139 10.53 2.51 10.37
CA ILE A 139 10.79 3.93 10.06
C ILE A 139 9.73 4.50 9.13
N SER A 140 9.25 3.72 8.16
CA SER A 140 8.23 4.16 7.20
C SER A 140 6.90 4.59 7.83
N ALA A 141 6.54 4.04 9.00
CA ALA A 141 5.35 4.43 9.77
C ALA A 141 5.67 5.40 10.91
N LEU A 142 6.79 5.21 11.62
CA LEU A 142 7.21 6.04 12.75
C LEU A 142 7.41 7.50 12.34
N VAL A 143 8.12 7.72 11.26
CA VAL A 143 8.52 9.07 10.83
C VAL A 143 7.33 9.93 10.40
N PRO A 144 6.39 9.47 9.56
CA PRO A 144 5.19 10.25 9.24
C PRO A 144 4.29 10.47 10.47
N ALA A 145 4.23 9.54 11.42
CA ALA A 145 3.48 9.71 12.65
C ALA A 145 4.06 10.83 13.53
N LEU A 146 5.39 10.86 13.74
CA LEU A 146 6.09 11.93 14.45
C LEU A 146 5.97 13.26 13.71
N ALA A 147 6.15 13.28 12.39
CA ALA A 147 6.00 14.47 11.56
C ALA A 147 4.57 15.02 11.62
N GLY A 148 3.56 14.17 11.76
CA GLY A 148 2.17 14.52 11.98
C GLY A 148 1.87 15.07 13.37
N GLY A 149 2.82 15.01 14.31
CA GLY A 149 2.68 15.55 15.66
C GLY A 149 2.13 14.55 16.67
N ASN A 150 2.21 13.24 16.42
CA ASN A 150 1.69 12.21 17.30
C ASN A 150 2.78 11.60 18.17
N CYS A 151 2.41 11.22 19.39
CA CYS A 151 3.19 10.31 20.20
C CYS A 151 3.08 8.90 19.65
N VAL A 152 4.13 8.07 19.78
CA VAL A 152 4.17 6.74 19.15
C VAL A 152 4.38 5.64 20.19
N LEU A 153 3.54 4.61 20.10
CA LEU A 153 3.66 3.38 20.84
C LEU A 153 3.99 2.25 19.86
N ILE A 154 5.18 1.67 20.00
CA ILE A 154 5.58 0.54 19.17
C ILE A 154 5.24 -0.75 19.89
N GLN A 155 4.36 -1.55 19.31
CA GLN A 155 4.06 -2.90 19.79
C GLN A 155 4.94 -3.88 19.01
N ALA A 156 5.97 -4.40 19.66
CA ALA A 156 6.88 -5.36 19.07
C ALA A 156 7.03 -6.55 20.02
N GLU A 157 6.64 -7.72 19.55
CA GLU A 157 6.82 -8.96 20.30
C GLU A 157 8.29 -9.24 20.59
N GLN A 158 8.54 -10.05 21.61
CA GLN A 158 9.89 -10.45 21.96
C GLN A 158 10.45 -11.34 20.84
N SER A 159 11.56 -10.93 20.25
CA SER A 159 12.21 -11.64 19.15
C SER A 159 13.60 -12.11 19.57
N MET A 160 14.02 -13.27 19.06
CA MET A 160 15.39 -13.78 19.19
C MET A 160 16.37 -13.08 18.24
N LEU A 161 15.87 -12.27 17.31
CA LEU A 161 16.67 -11.54 16.33
C LEU A 161 17.34 -10.32 16.98
N GLU A 162 18.56 -10.01 16.54
CA GLU A 162 19.32 -8.86 17.01
C GLU A 162 18.77 -7.55 16.47
N THR A 163 18.32 -7.53 15.22
CA THR A 163 17.86 -6.32 14.52
C THR A 163 16.74 -5.59 15.25
N PRO A 164 15.59 -6.22 15.61
CA PRO A 164 14.53 -5.51 16.33
C PRO A 164 15.00 -4.96 17.66
N THR A 165 15.78 -5.75 18.42
CA THR A 165 16.27 -5.35 19.74
C THR A 165 17.21 -4.15 19.65
N TYR A 166 18.13 -4.16 18.71
CA TYR A 166 19.10 -3.09 18.52
C TYR A 166 18.44 -1.80 18.01
N ILE A 167 17.61 -1.90 16.98
CA ILE A 167 16.91 -0.75 16.39
C ILE A 167 15.97 -0.09 17.39
N LEU A 168 15.17 -0.86 18.11
CA LEU A 168 14.23 -0.31 19.10
C LEU A 168 14.95 0.41 20.23
N LYS A 169 16.10 -0.11 20.68
CA LYS A 169 16.94 0.55 21.68
C LYS A 169 17.47 1.88 21.15
N LEU A 170 18.05 1.91 19.94
CA LEU A 170 18.54 3.15 19.35
C LEU A 170 17.45 4.24 19.22
N ILE A 171 16.25 3.85 18.83
CA ILE A 171 15.12 4.76 18.68
C ILE A 171 14.70 5.31 20.06
N GLN A 172 14.62 4.47 21.09
CA GLN A 172 14.30 4.90 22.46
C GLN A 172 15.35 5.82 23.07
N ASP A 173 16.63 5.55 22.77
CA ASP A 173 17.75 6.37 23.27
C ASP A 173 17.87 7.71 22.53
N ALA A 174 17.38 7.79 21.28
CA ALA A 174 17.46 9.00 20.44
C ALA A 174 16.29 9.97 20.65
N LEU A 175 15.11 9.47 20.96
CA LEU A 175 13.89 10.27 21.06
C LEU A 175 13.56 10.58 22.52
N ASP A 176 12.79 11.66 22.74
CA ASP A 176 12.24 12.00 24.05
C ASP A 176 11.42 10.83 24.60
N ALA A 177 11.72 10.41 25.83
CA ALA A 177 11.13 9.23 26.47
C ALA A 177 9.61 9.35 26.76
N ASP A 178 9.06 10.56 26.72
CA ASP A 178 7.63 10.78 26.93
C ASP A 178 6.81 10.69 25.63
N ILE A 179 7.46 10.83 24.46
CA ILE A 179 6.77 10.76 23.15
C ILE A 179 6.81 9.39 22.50
N ILE A 180 7.68 8.49 22.98
CA ILE A 180 7.82 7.14 22.45
C ILE A 180 7.80 6.09 23.56
N HIS A 181 7.12 4.98 23.28
CA HIS A 181 7.13 3.81 24.17
C HIS A 181 7.17 2.51 23.37
N VAL A 182 7.94 1.54 23.83
CA VAL A 182 7.98 0.20 23.23
C VAL A 182 7.32 -0.80 24.17
N SER A 183 6.22 -1.38 23.72
CA SER A 183 5.51 -2.45 24.44
C SER A 183 5.93 -3.80 23.88
N ARG A 184 6.22 -4.75 24.76
CA ARG A 184 6.50 -6.16 24.44
C ARG A 184 5.23 -7.03 24.49
N THR A 185 4.14 -6.47 24.99
CA THR A 185 2.85 -7.14 25.11
C THR A 185 1.81 -6.46 24.22
N LYS A 186 0.75 -7.20 23.90
CA LYS A 186 -0.36 -6.66 23.10
C LYS A 186 -0.99 -5.47 23.82
N VAL A 187 -1.15 -4.38 23.11
CA VAL A 187 -1.73 -3.12 23.61
C VAL A 187 -3.22 -3.12 23.30
N ASN A 188 -4.06 -3.00 24.34
CA ASN A 188 -5.49 -2.83 24.15
C ASN A 188 -5.83 -1.34 24.03
N GLY A 189 -6.78 -0.97 23.14
CA GLY A 189 -7.20 0.40 22.95
C GLY A 189 -7.72 1.08 24.22
N ALA A 190 -8.37 0.32 25.11
CA ALA A 190 -8.86 0.79 26.41
C ALA A 190 -7.72 1.26 27.34
N ASP A 191 -6.57 0.62 27.28
CA ASP A 191 -5.41 0.94 28.11
C ASP A 191 -4.74 2.26 27.67
N ILE A 192 -4.86 2.61 26.39
CA ILE A 192 -4.33 3.86 25.85
C ILE A 192 -5.10 5.05 26.45
N GLY A 193 -6.43 4.96 26.56
CA GLY A 193 -7.28 5.97 27.20
C GLY A 193 -7.19 7.36 26.56
N HIS A 194 -6.83 7.42 25.29
CA HIS A 194 -6.75 8.63 24.46
C HIS A 194 -7.07 8.29 23.01
N ARG A 195 -7.39 9.28 22.21
CA ARG A 195 -7.60 9.13 20.77
C ARG A 195 -6.34 8.54 20.12
N HIS A 196 -6.51 7.46 19.36
CA HIS A 196 -5.38 6.74 18.76
C HIS A 196 -5.76 6.09 17.43
N VAL A 197 -4.73 5.78 16.64
CA VAL A 197 -4.81 4.96 15.44
C VAL A 197 -3.78 3.84 15.52
N ARG A 198 -4.13 2.66 15.02
CA ARG A 198 -3.25 1.50 14.95
C ARG A 198 -2.77 1.29 13.52
N VAL A 199 -1.48 1.07 13.36
CA VAL A 199 -0.84 0.70 12.08
C VAL A 199 -0.48 -0.77 12.15
N LEU A 200 -1.20 -1.59 11.41
CA LEU A 200 -1.03 -3.05 11.38
C LEU A 200 -0.31 -3.44 10.08
N GLN A 201 1.01 -3.63 10.14
CA GLN A 201 1.81 -3.97 8.95
C GLN A 201 1.74 -5.45 8.55
N ASN A 202 1.23 -6.31 9.45
CA ASN A 202 0.94 -7.71 9.19
C ASN A 202 -0.58 -7.99 9.30
N GLY A 203 -1.41 -7.06 8.87
CA GLY A 203 -2.86 -7.17 8.98
C GLY A 203 -3.44 -8.31 8.14
N SER A 204 -4.62 -8.78 8.56
CA SER A 204 -5.42 -9.73 7.80
C SER A 204 -6.11 -9.04 6.61
N THR A 205 -6.80 -9.84 5.77
CA THR A 205 -7.65 -9.34 4.69
C THR A 205 -9.01 -8.84 5.17
N GLU A 206 -9.31 -8.97 6.46
CA GLU A 206 -10.57 -8.48 7.06
C GLU A 206 -10.67 -6.96 6.99
N ALA A 207 -11.90 -6.47 6.94
CA ALA A 207 -12.17 -5.03 6.90
C ALA A 207 -11.57 -4.35 8.14
N PRO A 208 -10.76 -3.29 7.97
CA PRO A 208 -10.15 -2.59 9.08
C PRO A 208 -11.20 -1.84 9.91
N LEU A 209 -10.96 -1.71 11.20
CA LEU A 209 -11.73 -0.83 12.06
C LEU A 209 -11.47 0.64 11.69
N ALA A 210 -12.37 1.54 12.08
CA ALA A 210 -12.26 2.96 11.73
C ALA A 210 -10.96 3.64 12.22
N ASN A 211 -10.34 3.10 13.26
CA ASN A 211 -9.08 3.59 13.83
C ASN A 211 -7.88 2.69 13.48
N GLU A 212 -7.97 1.89 12.42
CA GLU A 212 -6.90 1.01 11.95
C GLU A 212 -6.44 1.37 10.55
N ILE A 213 -5.15 1.31 10.35
CA ILE A 213 -4.46 1.43 9.06
C ILE A 213 -3.82 0.08 8.80
N VAL A 214 -4.45 -0.72 7.95
CA VAL A 214 -4.10 -2.14 7.77
C VAL A 214 -3.39 -2.35 6.44
N SER A 215 -2.23 -3.00 6.49
CA SER A 215 -1.53 -3.56 5.33
C SER A 215 -1.92 -5.03 5.17
N ARG A 216 -2.52 -5.39 4.04
CA ARG A 216 -3.00 -6.76 3.78
C ARG A 216 -1.83 -7.68 3.39
N SER A 217 -1.05 -8.11 4.39
CA SER A 217 0.21 -8.84 4.19
C SER A 217 0.06 -10.16 3.43
N GLN A 218 -1.12 -10.76 3.43
CA GLN A 218 -1.44 -12.01 2.73
C GLN A 218 -2.06 -11.81 1.35
N ALA A 219 -2.32 -10.56 0.94
CA ALA A 219 -2.85 -10.29 -0.39
C ALA A 219 -1.82 -10.68 -1.47
N LEU A 220 -2.31 -11.36 -2.51
CA LEU A 220 -1.47 -11.86 -3.59
C LEU A 220 -1.02 -10.72 -4.52
N VAL A 221 0.06 -10.97 -5.23
CA VAL A 221 0.58 -10.13 -6.30
C VAL A 221 0.64 -10.94 -7.57
N ALA A 222 0.04 -10.44 -8.64
CA ALA A 222 0.07 -11.09 -9.93
C ALA A 222 0.87 -10.25 -10.95
N ALA A 223 1.52 -10.93 -11.88
CA ALA A 223 2.04 -10.30 -13.09
C ALA A 223 1.31 -10.84 -14.31
N ILE A 224 1.11 -10.00 -15.33
CA ILE A 224 0.50 -10.38 -16.60
C ILE A 224 1.45 -9.98 -17.73
N VAL A 225 1.76 -10.93 -18.59
CA VAL A 225 2.64 -10.74 -19.75
C VAL A 225 1.88 -11.11 -21.00
N GLU A 226 1.50 -10.11 -21.78
CA GLU A 226 0.78 -10.28 -23.04
C GLU A 226 1.73 -10.51 -24.22
N ARG A 227 1.15 -10.93 -25.34
CA ARG A 227 1.89 -11.26 -26.57
C ARG A 227 2.66 -10.10 -27.20
N ASP A 228 2.25 -8.87 -26.89
CA ASP A 228 2.86 -7.61 -27.38
C ASP A 228 3.83 -6.98 -26.37
N ALA A 229 4.16 -7.72 -25.29
CA ALA A 229 5.10 -7.28 -24.27
C ALA A 229 6.56 -7.35 -24.73
N ASP A 230 7.41 -6.49 -24.17
CA ASP A 230 8.86 -6.72 -24.18
C ASP A 230 9.19 -7.84 -23.19
N ILE A 231 9.37 -9.06 -23.73
CA ILE A 231 9.58 -10.28 -22.95
C ILE A 231 10.86 -10.20 -22.10
N GLN A 232 11.94 -9.60 -22.65
CA GLN A 232 13.21 -9.50 -21.93
C GLN A 232 13.11 -8.53 -20.75
N ALA A 233 12.47 -7.37 -20.95
CA ALA A 233 12.23 -6.41 -19.91
C ALA A 233 11.30 -6.97 -18.81
N ALA A 234 10.23 -7.66 -19.20
CA ALA A 234 9.30 -8.32 -18.30
C ALA A 234 10.00 -9.39 -17.44
N ALA A 235 10.74 -10.29 -18.09
CA ALA A 235 11.48 -11.35 -17.41
C ALA A 235 12.49 -10.79 -16.41
N LYS A 236 13.31 -9.81 -16.82
CA LYS A 236 14.27 -9.13 -15.95
C LYS A 236 13.62 -8.51 -14.73
N ALA A 237 12.54 -7.75 -14.94
CA ALA A 237 11.81 -7.06 -13.85
C ALA A 237 11.23 -8.09 -12.86
N LEU A 238 10.53 -9.12 -13.36
CA LEU A 238 9.86 -10.12 -12.53
C LEU A 238 10.83 -11.04 -11.78
N VAL A 239 11.95 -11.40 -12.38
CA VAL A 239 13.04 -12.12 -11.71
C VAL A 239 13.61 -11.26 -10.59
N THR A 240 13.91 -9.99 -10.84
CA THR A 240 14.42 -9.07 -9.81
C THR A 240 13.46 -8.96 -8.64
N MET A 241 12.16 -8.81 -8.92
CA MET A 241 11.12 -8.71 -7.88
C MET A 241 10.95 -10.00 -7.08
N ARG A 242 10.99 -11.17 -7.74
CA ARG A 242 10.73 -12.44 -7.05
C ARG A 242 11.96 -12.99 -6.31
N PHE A 243 13.16 -12.80 -6.85
CA PHE A 243 14.39 -13.35 -6.26
C PHE A 243 15.10 -12.38 -5.31
N GLY A 244 14.76 -11.07 -5.34
CA GLY A 244 15.26 -10.08 -4.38
C GLY A 244 14.81 -10.37 -2.95
N LEU A 245 15.59 -9.94 -1.97
CA LEU A 245 15.32 -10.11 -0.53
C LEU A 245 14.88 -11.55 -0.16
N ARG A 246 15.50 -12.54 -0.81
CA ARG A 246 15.23 -13.98 -0.63
C ARG A 246 13.80 -14.40 -0.97
N GLY A 247 13.09 -13.65 -1.79
CA GLY A 247 11.71 -13.89 -2.16
C GLY A 247 10.67 -13.56 -1.09
N LYS A 248 11.07 -12.90 -0.01
CA LYS A 248 10.18 -12.60 1.13
C LYS A 248 9.43 -11.30 1.02
N SER A 249 9.67 -10.51 -0.05
CA SER A 249 8.95 -9.26 -0.24
C SER A 249 7.46 -9.49 -0.40
N PRO A 250 6.61 -8.75 0.30
CA PRO A 250 5.17 -8.86 0.13
C PRO A 250 4.68 -8.36 -1.23
N TYR A 251 5.51 -7.62 -1.98
CA TYR A 251 5.24 -7.18 -3.35
C TYR A 251 5.91 -8.05 -4.42
N ALA A 252 6.58 -9.15 -4.04
CA ALA A 252 7.07 -10.10 -5.01
C ALA A 252 5.89 -10.81 -5.72
N PRO A 253 5.92 -10.98 -7.06
CA PRO A 253 4.83 -11.63 -7.78
C PRO A 253 4.68 -13.10 -7.33
N ASP A 254 3.48 -13.48 -6.89
CA ASP A 254 3.18 -14.84 -6.46
C ASP A 254 2.90 -15.76 -7.67
N VAL A 255 2.32 -15.18 -8.73
CA VAL A 255 2.05 -15.87 -9.99
C VAL A 255 2.29 -14.93 -11.18
N VAL A 256 2.78 -15.48 -12.27
CA VAL A 256 2.92 -14.79 -13.55
C VAL A 256 1.99 -15.44 -14.57
N LEU A 257 0.99 -14.69 -15.03
CA LEU A 257 0.06 -15.07 -16.07
C LEU A 257 0.66 -14.66 -17.42
N VAL A 258 1.01 -15.62 -18.26
CA VAL A 258 1.69 -15.34 -19.52
C VAL A 258 0.84 -15.83 -20.68
N ASN A 259 0.67 -14.99 -21.70
CA ASN A 259 -0.02 -15.38 -22.91
C ASN A 259 0.68 -16.62 -23.52
N GLU A 260 -0.11 -17.65 -23.87
CA GLU A 260 0.40 -18.95 -24.32
C GLU A 260 1.38 -18.87 -25.49
N TRP A 261 1.20 -17.88 -26.39
CA TRP A 261 2.05 -17.69 -27.58
C TRP A 261 3.48 -17.25 -27.24
N VAL A 262 3.69 -16.55 -26.14
CA VAL A 262 5.01 -16.04 -25.72
C VAL A 262 5.57 -16.76 -24.49
N LYS A 263 4.82 -17.71 -23.91
CA LYS A 263 5.20 -18.43 -22.69
C LYS A 263 6.57 -19.09 -22.79
N LYS A 264 6.84 -19.79 -23.90
CA LYS A 264 8.12 -20.49 -24.09
C LYS A 264 9.30 -19.53 -24.12
N GLU A 265 9.16 -18.42 -24.84
CA GLU A 265 10.18 -17.37 -24.90
C GLU A 265 10.39 -16.72 -23.53
N PHE A 266 9.30 -16.43 -22.81
CA PHE A 266 9.34 -15.88 -21.46
C PHE A 266 10.06 -16.81 -20.48
N LEU A 267 9.77 -18.12 -20.46
CA LEU A 267 10.45 -19.09 -19.59
C LEU A 267 11.96 -19.16 -19.87
N VAL A 268 12.37 -19.08 -21.14
CA VAL A 268 13.80 -19.00 -21.51
C VAL A 268 14.42 -17.72 -20.96
N ALA A 269 13.78 -16.57 -21.15
CA ALA A 269 14.27 -15.27 -20.67
C ALA A 269 14.39 -15.23 -19.15
N VAL A 270 13.36 -15.71 -18.42
CA VAL A 270 13.36 -15.82 -16.96
C VAL A 270 14.52 -16.67 -16.47
N THR A 271 14.75 -17.83 -17.11
CA THR A 271 15.86 -18.75 -16.75
C THR A 271 17.22 -18.06 -16.95
N GLN A 272 17.42 -17.37 -18.06
CA GLN A 272 18.66 -16.63 -18.36
C GLN A 272 18.91 -15.53 -17.32
N HIS A 273 17.91 -14.69 -17.03
CA HIS A 273 18.04 -13.61 -16.04
C HIS A 273 18.23 -14.14 -14.61
N SER A 274 17.61 -15.28 -14.27
CA SER A 274 17.82 -15.89 -12.95
C SER A 274 19.26 -16.36 -12.76
N ILE A 275 19.85 -17.02 -13.77
CA ILE A 275 21.25 -17.47 -13.73
C ILE A 275 22.19 -16.28 -13.62
N GLN A 276 21.96 -15.20 -14.36
CA GLN A 276 22.76 -13.99 -14.29
C GLN A 276 22.71 -13.36 -12.88
N LEU A 277 21.53 -13.18 -12.30
CA LEU A 277 21.33 -12.62 -10.96
C LEU A 277 22.01 -13.49 -9.88
N MET A 278 22.07 -14.80 -10.10
CA MET A 278 22.69 -15.78 -9.19
C MET A 278 24.20 -15.80 -9.30
N SER A 279 24.76 -15.66 -10.48
CA SER A 279 26.22 -15.61 -10.68
C SER A 279 26.84 -14.40 -10.00
N GLU A 280 26.16 -13.26 -10.02
CA GLU A 280 26.58 -12.05 -9.31
C GLU A 280 26.45 -12.18 -7.77
N ALA A 281 25.54 -13.02 -7.28
CA ALA A 281 25.32 -13.26 -5.85
C ALA A 281 26.26 -14.31 -5.23
N GLY A 282 26.89 -15.12 -6.04
CA GLY A 282 27.63 -16.34 -5.62
C GLY A 282 28.86 -16.14 -4.76
N GLN A 283 29.33 -14.91 -4.53
CA GLN A 283 30.52 -14.63 -3.70
C GLN A 283 30.25 -14.43 -2.20
N ALA A 284 28.99 -14.34 -1.79
CA ALA A 284 28.65 -13.94 -0.41
C ALA A 284 27.95 -15.01 0.45
N ALA A 285 27.50 -16.13 -0.09
CA ALA A 285 26.64 -17.07 0.61
C ALA A 285 27.36 -18.38 0.98
N GLY A 286 27.98 -18.41 2.14
CA GLY A 286 28.41 -19.66 2.79
C GLY A 286 27.22 -20.59 3.10
N GLY A 287 27.27 -21.81 2.58
CA GLY A 287 26.78 -23.05 3.17
C GLY A 287 25.36 -23.24 3.71
N ARG A 288 24.37 -22.35 3.48
CA ARG A 288 23.00 -22.57 3.98
C ARG A 288 22.24 -23.53 3.07
N LYS A 289 21.44 -24.41 3.70
CA LYS A 289 20.56 -25.39 3.00
C LYS A 289 19.59 -24.65 2.05
N PHE A 290 19.18 -25.34 0.97
CA PHE A 290 18.14 -24.90 0.05
C PHE A 290 16.82 -24.68 0.81
N GLU A 291 16.43 -23.39 1.00
CA GLU A 291 15.27 -23.01 1.81
C GLU A 291 13.94 -23.45 1.20
N ALA A 292 13.89 -23.67 -0.11
CA ALA A 292 12.68 -24.02 -0.84
C ALA A 292 12.50 -25.54 -1.03
N GLN A 293 13.27 -26.41 -0.35
CA GLN A 293 13.15 -27.86 -0.52
C GLN A 293 11.75 -28.35 -0.14
N GLY A 294 11.21 -27.90 0.98
CA GLY A 294 9.86 -28.29 1.42
C GLY A 294 8.77 -27.88 0.43
N LEU A 295 8.90 -26.68 -0.17
CA LEU A 295 8.00 -26.23 -1.23
C LEU A 295 8.11 -27.10 -2.48
N LEU A 296 9.35 -27.47 -2.86
CA LEU A 296 9.58 -28.33 -4.02
C LEU A 296 8.94 -29.73 -3.82
N ASP A 297 9.08 -30.29 -2.61
CA ASP A 297 8.47 -31.57 -2.27
C ASP A 297 6.92 -31.52 -2.31
N GLU A 298 6.31 -30.40 -1.87
CA GLU A 298 4.86 -30.17 -1.98
C GLU A 298 4.42 -30.08 -3.46
N ILE A 299 5.17 -29.35 -4.31
CA ILE A 299 4.89 -29.18 -5.74
C ILE A 299 4.93 -30.54 -6.46
N VAL A 300 5.99 -31.30 -6.21
CA VAL A 300 6.15 -32.64 -6.83
C VAL A 300 5.02 -33.59 -6.39
N LYS A 301 4.61 -33.51 -5.12
CA LYS A 301 3.51 -34.31 -4.59
C LYS A 301 2.15 -33.92 -5.19
N GLU A 302 1.92 -32.65 -5.40
CA GLU A 302 0.68 -32.14 -6.01
C GLU A 302 0.58 -32.52 -7.50
N GLY A 303 1.68 -32.43 -8.24
CA GLY A 303 1.76 -32.82 -9.65
C GLY A 303 1.07 -31.85 -10.63
N PHE A 304 0.79 -30.61 -10.23
CA PHE A 304 0.14 -29.59 -11.07
C PHE A 304 1.10 -28.53 -11.63
N ALA A 305 2.39 -28.69 -11.40
CA ALA A 305 3.42 -27.80 -11.95
C ALA A 305 4.68 -28.58 -12.30
N ASN A 306 5.27 -28.23 -13.44
CA ASN A 306 6.55 -28.76 -13.89
C ASN A 306 7.70 -27.87 -13.43
N VAL A 307 8.76 -28.48 -12.93
CA VAL A 307 9.97 -27.77 -12.53
C VAL A 307 10.82 -27.50 -13.77
N ILE A 308 10.92 -26.25 -14.19
CA ILE A 308 11.79 -25.84 -15.32
C ILE A 308 13.23 -25.71 -14.87
N SER A 309 13.45 -25.09 -13.70
CA SER A 309 14.77 -24.96 -13.09
C SER A 309 14.64 -24.95 -11.57
N ALA A 310 15.50 -25.70 -10.91
CA ALA A 310 15.63 -25.70 -9.47
C ALA A 310 17.09 -25.65 -9.06
N GLY A 311 17.43 -24.74 -8.15
CA GLY A 311 18.79 -24.57 -7.68
C GLY A 311 18.82 -23.92 -6.30
N ARG A 312 20.00 -23.79 -5.70
CA ARG A 312 20.18 -23.18 -4.37
C ARG A 312 19.56 -21.79 -4.26
N GLU A 313 19.43 -21.10 -5.37
CA GLU A 313 19.04 -19.70 -5.42
C GLU A 313 17.54 -19.51 -5.72
N GLY A 314 16.84 -20.54 -6.18
CA GLY A 314 15.40 -20.46 -6.42
C GLY A 314 14.86 -21.50 -7.37
N ILE A 315 13.56 -21.43 -7.61
CA ILE A 315 12.78 -22.36 -8.42
C ILE A 315 12.01 -21.57 -9.48
N ILE A 316 12.00 -22.09 -10.71
CA ILE A 316 11.14 -21.62 -11.80
C ILE A 316 10.20 -22.77 -12.16
N LEU A 317 8.90 -22.49 -12.17
CA LEU A 317 7.84 -23.46 -12.37
C LEU A 317 6.98 -23.10 -13.57
N ASP A 318 6.60 -24.11 -14.31
CA ASP A 318 5.50 -24.07 -15.26
C ASP A 318 4.25 -24.67 -14.60
N ILE A 319 3.28 -23.85 -14.26
CA ILE A 319 2.02 -24.28 -13.64
C ILE A 319 1.09 -24.76 -14.75
N GLU A 320 0.66 -26.00 -14.68
CA GLU A 320 -0.24 -26.61 -15.67
C GLU A 320 -1.71 -26.49 -15.29
N SER A 321 -1.99 -26.45 -13.99
CA SER A 321 -3.37 -26.44 -13.48
C SER A 321 -3.66 -25.18 -12.65
N ARG A 322 -4.81 -24.54 -12.95
CA ARG A 322 -5.35 -23.42 -12.15
C ARG A 322 -5.82 -23.86 -10.76
N ARG A 323 -5.82 -25.16 -10.46
CA ARG A 323 -6.17 -25.73 -9.17
C ARG A 323 -4.96 -25.88 -8.24
N SER A 324 -3.76 -25.62 -8.71
CA SER A 324 -2.55 -25.69 -7.90
C SER A 324 -2.66 -24.77 -6.67
N PHE A 325 -2.18 -25.26 -5.53
CA PHE A 325 -2.12 -24.46 -4.29
C PHE A 325 -1.29 -23.18 -4.46
N LEU A 326 -0.37 -23.16 -5.41
CA LEU A 326 0.44 -21.98 -5.76
C LEU A 326 -0.42 -20.77 -6.19
N MET A 327 -1.64 -21.01 -6.69
CA MET A 327 -2.59 -19.98 -7.08
C MET A 327 -3.30 -19.32 -5.87
N GLN A 328 -3.18 -19.89 -4.68
CA GLN A 328 -3.90 -19.41 -3.49
C GLN A 328 -2.97 -19.03 -2.33
N ARG A 329 -1.69 -19.33 -2.45
CA ARG A 329 -0.71 -19.17 -1.38
C ARG A 329 0.21 -17.97 -1.66
N LYS A 330 0.36 -17.11 -0.66
CA LYS A 330 1.41 -16.11 -0.65
C LYS A 330 2.77 -16.80 -0.54
N LEU A 331 3.59 -16.67 -1.57
CA LEU A 331 4.92 -17.29 -1.60
C LEU A 331 5.93 -16.43 -0.82
N GLN A 332 6.74 -17.08 -0.01
CA GLN A 332 7.81 -16.43 0.77
C GLN A 332 9.20 -16.98 0.42
N GLU A 333 9.26 -17.79 -0.60
CA GLU A 333 10.44 -18.42 -1.14
C GLU A 333 10.82 -17.81 -2.50
N ARG A 334 12.05 -18.00 -2.95
CA ARG A 334 12.48 -17.66 -4.31
C ARG A 334 11.88 -18.65 -5.31
N CYS A 335 10.60 -18.54 -5.56
CA CYS A 335 9.85 -19.40 -6.45
C CYS A 335 9.02 -18.57 -7.41
N LEU A 336 9.26 -18.67 -8.72
CA LEU A 336 8.51 -18.00 -9.77
C LEU A 336 7.62 -19.00 -10.48
N GLY A 337 6.31 -18.93 -10.26
CA GLY A 337 5.32 -19.76 -10.95
C GLY A 337 4.75 -19.04 -12.17
N VAL A 338 4.78 -19.71 -13.33
CA VAL A 338 4.27 -19.20 -14.60
C VAL A 338 3.08 -20.03 -15.04
N LEU A 339 1.93 -19.39 -15.26
CA LEU A 339 0.70 -20.01 -15.75
C LEU A 339 0.37 -19.48 -17.15
N ALA A 340 0.04 -20.36 -18.08
CA ALA A 340 -0.45 -19.97 -19.40
C ALA A 340 -1.86 -19.41 -19.33
N VAL A 341 -2.11 -18.33 -20.07
CA VAL A 341 -3.44 -17.76 -20.34
C VAL A 341 -3.63 -17.63 -21.86
N THR A 342 -4.88 -17.83 -22.31
CA THR A 342 -5.20 -17.85 -23.76
C THR A 342 -5.47 -16.45 -24.31
N SER A 343 -5.89 -15.52 -23.46
CA SER A 343 -6.24 -14.14 -23.83
C SER A 343 -6.14 -13.19 -22.63
N MET A 344 -6.22 -11.88 -22.88
CA MET A 344 -6.31 -10.87 -21.83
C MET A 344 -7.55 -11.05 -20.95
N ASP A 345 -8.69 -11.44 -21.51
CA ASP A 345 -9.91 -11.71 -20.73
C ASP A 345 -9.72 -12.92 -19.83
N ASP A 346 -9.03 -13.96 -20.31
CA ASP A 346 -8.68 -15.11 -19.51
C ASP A 346 -7.72 -14.75 -18.36
N ALA A 347 -6.74 -13.87 -18.61
CA ALA A 347 -5.87 -13.34 -17.57
C ALA A 347 -6.65 -12.55 -16.50
N ILE A 348 -7.62 -11.74 -16.90
CA ILE A 348 -8.51 -11.00 -16.01
C ILE A 348 -9.34 -11.97 -15.16
N ASP A 349 -9.93 -13.00 -15.79
CA ASP A 349 -10.75 -13.99 -15.08
C ASP A 349 -9.94 -14.82 -14.08
N VAL A 350 -8.72 -15.19 -14.42
CA VAL A 350 -7.81 -15.85 -13.49
C VAL A 350 -7.45 -14.91 -12.34
N SER A 351 -7.12 -13.66 -12.63
CA SER A 351 -6.80 -12.65 -11.61
C SER A 351 -7.94 -12.44 -10.62
N LYS A 352 -9.19 -12.39 -11.08
CA LYS A 352 -10.38 -12.27 -10.22
C LYS A 352 -10.52 -13.42 -9.24
N ARG A 353 -10.10 -14.63 -9.63
CA ARG A 353 -10.12 -15.82 -8.74
C ARG A 353 -9.06 -15.76 -7.65
N LEU A 354 -7.99 -14.97 -7.84
CA LEU A 354 -6.97 -14.73 -6.82
C LEU A 354 -7.45 -13.77 -5.72
N GLY A 355 -8.61 -13.12 -5.92
CA GLY A 355 -9.13 -12.08 -5.04
C GLY A 355 -8.48 -10.72 -5.31
N ARG A 356 -8.73 -9.76 -4.42
CA ARG A 356 -8.17 -8.41 -4.55
C ARG A 356 -6.66 -8.43 -4.33
N LEU A 357 -5.91 -8.10 -5.38
CA LEU A 357 -4.45 -8.13 -5.39
C LEU A 357 -3.84 -6.93 -4.64
N ALA A 358 -2.69 -7.12 -3.99
CA ALA A 358 -1.90 -6.01 -3.46
C ALA A 358 -1.25 -5.19 -4.57
N ALA A 359 -0.85 -5.85 -5.66
CA ALA A 359 -0.34 -5.20 -6.86
C ALA A 359 -0.52 -6.10 -8.09
N ALA A 360 -0.66 -5.46 -9.26
CA ALA A 360 -0.60 -6.09 -10.56
C ALA A 360 0.53 -5.46 -11.40
N TYR A 361 1.38 -6.30 -12.00
CA TYR A 361 2.42 -5.87 -12.94
C TYR A 361 2.02 -6.29 -14.35
N VAL A 362 1.63 -5.34 -15.19
CA VAL A 362 1.11 -5.62 -16.54
C VAL A 362 2.15 -5.22 -17.58
N PHE A 363 2.62 -6.18 -18.35
CA PHE A 363 3.56 -5.98 -19.45
C PHE A 363 2.83 -6.19 -20.77
N SER A 364 2.62 -5.09 -21.51
CA SER A 364 1.84 -5.07 -22.75
C SER A 364 1.93 -3.69 -23.40
N SER A 365 1.34 -3.51 -24.59
CA SER A 365 1.11 -2.19 -25.14
C SER A 365 0.25 -1.34 -24.20
N PRO A 366 0.41 -0.01 -24.17
CA PRO A 366 -0.36 0.86 -23.27
C PRO A 366 -1.87 0.72 -23.43
N THR A 367 -2.36 0.43 -24.62
CA THR A 367 -3.80 0.28 -24.90
C THR A 367 -4.35 -1.00 -24.27
N THR A 368 -3.67 -2.14 -24.46
CA THR A 368 -4.03 -3.42 -23.86
C THR A 368 -3.89 -3.37 -22.34
N ALA A 369 -2.79 -2.80 -21.85
CA ALA A 369 -2.54 -2.64 -20.42
C ALA A 369 -3.62 -1.80 -19.73
N LYS A 370 -4.09 -0.71 -20.38
CA LYS A 370 -5.22 0.08 -19.86
C LYS A 370 -6.44 -0.78 -19.64
N TYR A 371 -6.82 -1.59 -20.64
CA TYR A 371 -7.98 -2.48 -20.53
C TYR A 371 -7.81 -3.49 -19.38
N ILE A 372 -6.67 -4.15 -19.32
CA ILE A 372 -6.37 -5.12 -18.26
C ILE A 372 -6.47 -4.45 -16.88
N CYS A 373 -5.80 -3.31 -16.67
CA CYS A 373 -5.79 -2.59 -15.39
C CYS A 373 -7.19 -2.09 -14.97
N GLU A 374 -8.09 -1.83 -15.90
CA GLU A 374 -9.45 -1.37 -15.62
C GLU A 374 -10.33 -2.49 -15.06
N PHE A 375 -10.07 -3.75 -15.44
CA PHE A 375 -10.89 -4.90 -15.06
C PHE A 375 -10.28 -5.83 -14.00
N ILE A 376 -9.02 -5.59 -13.61
CA ILE A 376 -8.38 -6.30 -12.49
C ILE A 376 -8.71 -5.60 -11.17
N ASP A 377 -9.05 -6.39 -10.14
CA ASP A 377 -9.16 -5.87 -8.78
C ASP A 377 -7.79 -5.88 -8.09
N SER A 378 -7.14 -4.71 -8.05
CA SER A 378 -5.82 -4.54 -7.43
C SER A 378 -5.69 -3.18 -6.74
N ASP A 379 -4.95 -3.12 -5.62
CA ASP A 379 -4.67 -1.86 -4.94
C ASP A 379 -3.72 -0.96 -5.76
N LEU A 380 -2.82 -1.57 -6.51
CA LEU A 380 -1.82 -0.90 -7.35
C LEU A 380 -1.67 -1.62 -8.68
N SER A 381 -1.57 -0.88 -9.77
CA SER A 381 -1.26 -1.42 -11.09
C SER A 381 -0.07 -0.69 -11.70
N PHE A 382 0.88 -1.43 -12.23
CA PHE A 382 2.08 -0.91 -12.88
C PHE A 382 2.18 -1.45 -14.30
N VAL A 383 2.40 -0.58 -15.26
CA VAL A 383 2.48 -0.94 -16.68
C VAL A 383 3.92 -0.88 -17.15
N ASN A 384 4.42 -1.98 -17.72
CA ASN A 384 5.75 -2.15 -18.29
C ASN A 384 6.92 -1.91 -17.32
N HIS A 385 6.67 -1.97 -16.02
CA HIS A 385 7.71 -1.95 -15.00
C HIS A 385 7.23 -2.57 -13.69
N ALA A 386 8.16 -2.99 -12.86
CA ALA A 386 7.91 -3.39 -11.48
C ALA A 386 8.86 -2.58 -10.57
N PRO A 387 8.33 -1.66 -9.73
CA PRO A 387 9.16 -0.76 -8.95
C PRO A 387 9.95 -1.49 -7.86
N THR A 388 11.26 -1.53 -7.96
CA THR A 388 12.14 -2.25 -7.03
C THR A 388 12.15 -1.68 -5.61
N ASN A 389 11.80 -0.40 -5.43
CA ASN A 389 11.61 0.18 -4.09
C ASN A 389 10.45 -0.47 -3.33
N LEU A 390 9.48 -1.08 -4.03
CA LEU A 390 8.39 -1.84 -3.41
C LEU A 390 8.85 -3.15 -2.76
N LEU A 391 10.03 -3.64 -3.11
CA LEU A 391 10.61 -4.81 -2.44
C LEU A 391 10.80 -4.60 -0.94
N PHE A 392 11.04 -3.37 -0.53
CA PHE A 392 11.29 -3.00 0.86
C PHE A 392 10.02 -2.49 1.54
N GLY A 393 9.86 -2.80 2.81
CA GLY A 393 8.73 -2.35 3.61
C GLY A 393 7.48 -3.23 3.51
N PRO A 394 6.42 -2.85 4.22
CA PRO A 394 5.13 -3.54 4.20
C PRO A 394 4.37 -3.27 2.90
N ILE A 395 3.30 -4.01 2.66
CA ILE A 395 2.26 -3.60 1.70
C ILE A 395 1.72 -2.23 2.12
N SER A 396 1.45 -1.39 1.14
CA SER A 396 0.78 -0.10 1.40
C SER A 396 -0.58 -0.34 2.06
N PRO A 397 -1.00 0.56 2.96
CA PRO A 397 -2.31 0.43 3.57
C PRO A 397 -3.42 0.37 2.52
N ALA A 398 -4.35 -0.56 2.72
CA ALA A 398 -5.50 -0.72 1.84
C ALA A 398 -6.32 0.58 1.76
N ASP A 399 -6.83 0.89 0.58
CA ASP A 399 -7.68 2.06 0.31
C ASP A 399 -7.04 3.42 0.65
N LYS A 400 -5.71 3.47 0.73
CA LYS A 400 -4.96 4.70 0.95
C LYS A 400 -4.02 4.99 -0.22
N PRO A 401 -3.91 6.26 -0.64
CA PRO A 401 -3.06 6.61 -1.77
C PRO A 401 -1.58 6.33 -1.44
N LEU A 402 -0.90 5.67 -2.36
CA LEU A 402 0.55 5.52 -2.35
C LEU A 402 1.16 6.67 -3.18
N ASP A 403 2.06 7.44 -2.58
CA ASP A 403 2.89 8.36 -3.35
C ASP A 403 4.04 7.57 -3.99
N HIS A 404 3.78 7.08 -5.21
CA HIS A 404 4.74 6.26 -5.94
C HIS A 404 6.07 7.00 -6.21
N ALA A 405 6.01 8.30 -6.50
CA ALA A 405 7.19 9.11 -6.79
C ALA A 405 8.15 9.20 -5.59
N LYS A 406 7.60 9.29 -4.38
CA LYS A 406 8.37 9.34 -3.14
C LYS A 406 8.63 7.97 -2.52
N GLY A 407 7.92 6.94 -2.97
CA GLY A 407 8.02 5.58 -2.43
C GLY A 407 7.50 5.43 -1.00
N GLY A 408 6.83 6.47 -0.47
CA GLY A 408 6.30 6.48 0.89
C GLY A 408 5.10 5.57 1.07
N ARG A 409 5.15 4.64 2.05
CA ARG A 409 4.04 3.76 2.40
C ARG A 409 2.96 4.47 3.20
N TYR A 410 3.35 5.45 3.99
CA TYR A 410 2.48 6.21 4.86
C TYR A 410 2.73 7.70 4.65
N SER A 411 1.67 8.46 4.49
CA SER A 411 1.73 9.92 4.44
C SER A 411 1.42 10.52 5.82
N GLN A 412 1.94 11.71 6.09
CA GLN A 412 1.62 12.46 7.30
C GLN A 412 0.10 12.68 7.47
N THR A 413 -0.64 12.80 6.37
CA THR A 413 -2.09 13.01 6.39
C THR A 413 -2.87 11.84 6.98
N LEU A 414 -2.34 10.62 6.96
CA LEU A 414 -2.94 9.45 7.60
C LEU A 414 -2.95 9.55 9.14
N PHE A 415 -2.07 10.36 9.69
CA PHE A 415 -1.89 10.53 11.14
C PHE A 415 -2.40 11.88 11.66
N THR A 416 -3.13 12.61 10.84
CA THR A 416 -3.75 13.88 11.20
C THR A 416 -5.21 13.90 10.76
N ILE A 417 -6.04 14.66 11.47
CA ILE A 417 -7.45 14.86 11.09
C ILE A 417 -7.67 16.33 10.71
N PRO A 418 -8.56 16.60 9.75
CA PRO A 418 -8.97 17.97 9.42
C PRO A 418 -9.59 18.67 10.65
N LYS A 419 -9.20 19.92 10.86
CA LYS A 419 -9.78 20.81 11.88
C LYS A 419 -9.89 22.22 11.32
N PRO A 420 -10.70 22.42 10.26
CA PRO A 420 -10.83 23.72 9.63
C PRO A 420 -11.39 24.75 10.61
N GLN A 421 -10.93 25.98 10.50
CA GLN A 421 -11.30 27.08 11.36
C GLN A 421 -11.61 28.30 10.50
N TYR A 422 -12.75 28.96 10.76
CA TYR A 422 -13.24 30.07 9.97
C TYR A 422 -13.58 31.26 10.86
N ILE A 423 -13.10 32.44 10.50
CA ILE A 423 -13.49 33.75 11.05
C ILE A 423 -14.36 34.47 10.04
N THR A 424 -14.01 34.39 8.76
CA THR A 424 -14.69 35.10 7.70
C THR A 424 -16.05 34.47 7.43
N LYS A 425 -17.08 35.28 7.45
CA LYS A 425 -18.43 34.87 7.11
C LYS A 425 -18.63 34.94 5.59
N PRO A 426 -18.82 33.81 4.89
CA PRO A 426 -19.08 33.82 3.46
C PRO A 426 -20.33 34.62 3.08
N ALA A 427 -20.30 35.29 1.94
CA ALA A 427 -21.41 36.08 1.43
C ALA A 427 -22.74 35.28 1.34
N LEU A 428 -22.65 34.00 0.94
CA LEU A 428 -23.80 33.09 0.90
C LEU A 428 -24.48 32.96 2.26
N ILE A 429 -23.72 32.80 3.35
CA ILE A 429 -24.28 32.67 4.70
C ILE A 429 -25.00 33.96 5.11
N SER A 430 -24.41 35.12 4.81
CA SER A 430 -25.02 36.43 5.11
C SER A 430 -26.30 36.63 4.31
N GLN A 431 -26.36 36.12 3.07
CA GLN A 431 -27.57 36.13 2.24
C GLN A 431 -28.65 35.20 2.81
N LEU A 432 -28.28 33.97 3.17
CA LEU A 432 -29.21 33.01 3.78
C LEU A 432 -29.79 33.53 5.10
N GLU A 433 -29.00 34.14 5.94
CA GLU A 433 -29.50 34.74 7.20
C GLU A 433 -30.55 35.82 6.93
N LYS A 434 -30.32 36.73 5.96
CA LYS A 434 -31.29 37.73 5.57
C LYS A 434 -32.61 37.10 5.06
N LEU A 435 -32.47 36.04 4.26
CA LEU A 435 -33.63 35.29 3.74
C LEU A 435 -34.39 34.60 4.88
N LEU A 436 -33.70 33.99 5.83
CA LEU A 436 -34.35 33.30 6.96
C LEU A 436 -34.99 34.24 7.97
N THR A 437 -34.49 35.47 8.11
CA THR A 437 -34.99 36.42 9.11
C THR A 437 -36.02 37.39 8.56
N SER A 438 -35.93 37.77 7.30
CA SER A 438 -36.73 38.87 6.72
C SER A 438 -36.98 38.73 5.21
N ALA A 439 -37.20 37.51 4.72
CA ALA A 439 -37.46 37.30 3.30
C ALA A 439 -38.80 37.96 2.86
N THR A 440 -38.75 38.68 1.73
CA THR A 440 -39.93 39.16 1.06
C THR A 440 -40.51 38.05 0.15
N SER A 441 -41.82 38.10 -0.15
CA SER A 441 -42.43 37.14 -1.05
C SER A 441 -41.75 37.06 -2.43
N GLN A 442 -41.23 38.18 -2.93
CA GLN A 442 -40.49 38.23 -4.18
C GLN A 442 -39.14 37.48 -4.09
N GLN A 443 -38.43 37.56 -2.96
CA GLN A 443 -37.21 36.82 -2.76
C GLN A 443 -37.45 35.31 -2.64
N LEU A 444 -38.56 34.91 -2.01
CA LEU A 444 -38.95 33.50 -1.95
C LEU A 444 -39.32 32.95 -3.35
N HIS A 445 -40.07 33.70 -4.15
CA HIS A 445 -40.36 33.33 -5.52
C HIS A 445 -39.11 33.22 -6.39
N LYS A 446 -38.11 34.06 -6.13
CA LYS A 446 -36.82 33.96 -6.83
C LYS A 446 -36.07 32.68 -6.45
N LEU A 447 -36.07 32.27 -5.18
CA LEU A 447 -35.51 31.00 -4.73
C LEU A 447 -36.20 29.81 -5.39
N ASP A 448 -37.56 29.84 -5.47
CA ASP A 448 -38.32 28.78 -6.12
C ASP A 448 -37.97 28.71 -7.62
N ALA A 449 -37.83 29.84 -8.29
CA ALA A 449 -37.42 29.89 -9.68
C ALA A 449 -36.00 29.35 -9.88
N GLU A 450 -35.05 29.72 -9.04
CA GLU A 450 -33.67 29.19 -9.07
C GLU A 450 -33.62 27.69 -8.78
N ALA A 451 -34.42 27.19 -7.82
CA ALA A 451 -34.50 25.78 -7.47
C ALA A 451 -35.15 24.95 -8.59
N SER A 452 -35.99 25.57 -9.41
CA SER A 452 -36.69 24.94 -10.52
C SER A 452 -35.91 24.98 -11.84
N ILE A 453 -34.71 25.52 -11.88
CA ILE A 453 -33.88 25.56 -13.09
C ILE A 453 -33.57 24.15 -13.55
N VAL A 454 -34.01 23.82 -14.75
CA VAL A 454 -33.68 22.55 -15.40
C VAL A 454 -32.20 22.57 -15.78
N LEU A 455 -31.44 21.56 -15.33
CA LEU A 455 -30.07 21.42 -15.71
C LEU A 455 -29.91 21.21 -17.23
N PRO A 456 -28.92 21.84 -17.86
CA PRO A 456 -28.72 21.64 -19.29
C PRO A 456 -28.35 20.17 -19.57
N ASP A 457 -28.86 19.67 -20.71
CA ASP A 457 -28.48 18.35 -21.17
C ASP A 457 -26.97 18.20 -21.29
N MET A 458 -26.44 17.07 -20.84
CA MET A 458 -25.02 16.77 -20.90
C MET A 458 -24.60 16.68 -22.38
N LYS A 459 -23.84 17.65 -22.86
CA LYS A 459 -23.17 17.54 -24.15
C LYS A 459 -22.14 16.43 -24.04
N ARG A 460 -22.36 15.31 -24.74
CA ARG A 460 -21.33 14.29 -24.87
C ARG A 460 -20.10 14.98 -25.48
N PRO A 461 -18.89 14.78 -24.91
CA PRO A 461 -17.69 15.25 -25.54
C PRO A 461 -17.67 14.72 -26.97
N GLU A 462 -17.36 15.60 -27.93
CA GLU A 462 -17.19 15.19 -29.33
C GLU A 462 -16.30 13.96 -29.32
N LYS A 463 -16.76 12.87 -29.94
CA LYS A 463 -15.96 11.65 -30.04
C LYS A 463 -14.63 12.07 -30.65
N GLN A 464 -13.57 12.06 -29.87
CA GLN A 464 -12.24 12.03 -30.44
C GLN A 464 -12.28 10.92 -31.51
N ASN A 465 -11.84 11.25 -32.73
CA ASN A 465 -11.94 10.42 -33.94
C ASN A 465 -11.19 9.06 -33.84
N GLY A 466 -11.33 8.36 -32.74
CA GLY A 466 -10.83 7.04 -32.49
C GLY A 466 -11.97 6.02 -32.38
N ILE A 467 -11.94 4.99 -33.21
CA ILE A 467 -12.83 3.84 -33.06
C ILE A 467 -12.43 3.17 -31.73
N GLY A 468 -13.38 3.08 -30.78
CA GLY A 468 -13.12 2.42 -29.50
C GLY A 468 -12.67 0.96 -29.68
N PHE A 469 -11.89 0.44 -28.74
CA PHE A 469 -11.28 -0.90 -28.81
C PHE A 469 -12.26 -2.00 -29.23
N PHE A 470 -13.46 -2.05 -28.63
CA PHE A 470 -14.51 -3.01 -29.03
C PHE A 470 -15.01 -2.81 -30.45
N ASN A 471 -15.14 -1.56 -30.87
CA ASN A 471 -15.57 -1.25 -32.26
C ASN A 471 -14.48 -1.61 -33.28
N GLN A 472 -13.19 -1.51 -32.90
CA GLN A 472 -12.06 -1.99 -33.73
C GLN A 472 -12.13 -3.50 -33.89
N GLY A 473 -12.35 -4.25 -32.82
CA GLY A 473 -12.51 -5.72 -32.86
C GLY A 473 -13.68 -6.15 -33.74
N LEU A 474 -14.83 -5.48 -33.57
CA LEU A 474 -16.05 -5.75 -34.36
C LEU A 474 -15.83 -5.43 -35.85
N LEU A 475 -15.19 -4.29 -36.16
CA LEU A 475 -14.85 -3.87 -37.52
C LEU A 475 -13.85 -4.84 -38.17
N THR A 476 -12.78 -5.22 -37.47
CA THR A 476 -11.76 -6.14 -37.95
C THR A 476 -12.34 -7.55 -38.17
N GLY A 477 -13.12 -8.05 -37.21
CA GLY A 477 -13.83 -9.32 -37.33
C GLY A 477 -14.84 -9.32 -38.49
N GLY A 478 -15.60 -8.23 -38.65
CA GLY A 478 -16.52 -8.03 -39.77
C GLY A 478 -15.83 -8.00 -41.13
N ILE A 479 -14.68 -7.34 -41.24
CA ILE A 479 -13.87 -7.29 -42.48
C ILE A 479 -13.34 -8.69 -42.81
N ILE A 480 -12.79 -9.41 -41.83
CA ILE A 480 -12.31 -10.78 -42.04
C ILE A 480 -13.44 -11.71 -42.52
N PHE A 481 -14.59 -11.63 -41.88
CA PHE A 481 -15.78 -12.42 -42.23
C PHE A 481 -16.26 -12.11 -43.64
N LEU A 482 -16.39 -10.85 -44.03
CA LEU A 482 -16.76 -10.43 -45.37
C LEU A 482 -15.75 -10.84 -46.43
N THR A 483 -14.45 -10.69 -46.16
CA THR A 483 -13.40 -11.12 -47.10
C THR A 483 -13.39 -12.64 -47.30
N THR A 484 -13.67 -13.42 -46.26
CA THR A 484 -13.80 -14.89 -46.35
C THR A 484 -14.97 -15.27 -47.21
N ILE A 485 -16.14 -14.64 -47.04
CA ILE A 485 -17.32 -14.91 -47.88
C ILE A 485 -17.05 -14.55 -49.34
N VAL A 486 -16.50 -13.38 -49.62
CA VAL A 486 -16.18 -12.93 -50.98
C VAL A 486 -15.16 -13.85 -51.65
N SER A 487 -14.14 -14.28 -50.91
CA SER A 487 -13.15 -15.25 -51.43
C SER A 487 -13.77 -16.60 -51.71
N ALA A 488 -14.62 -17.12 -50.84
CA ALA A 488 -15.31 -18.39 -51.00
C ALA A 488 -16.28 -18.35 -52.19
N THR A 489 -17.08 -17.31 -52.31
CA THR A 489 -18.03 -17.14 -53.44
C THR A 489 -17.31 -16.91 -54.76
N GLY A 490 -16.23 -16.10 -54.74
CA GLY A 490 -15.38 -15.92 -55.93
C GLY A 490 -14.69 -17.20 -56.38
N GLY A 491 -14.22 -18.01 -55.45
CA GLY A 491 -13.65 -19.35 -55.73
C GLY A 491 -14.66 -20.31 -56.32
N LEU A 492 -15.90 -20.35 -55.76
CA LEU A 492 -16.98 -21.16 -56.28
C LEU A 492 -17.41 -20.72 -57.70
N ALA A 493 -17.52 -19.43 -57.93
CA ALA A 493 -17.84 -18.86 -59.24
C ALA A 493 -16.73 -19.17 -60.26
N TYR A 494 -15.48 -19.03 -59.88
CA TYR A 494 -14.34 -19.40 -60.76
C TYR A 494 -14.34 -20.89 -61.08
N CYS A 495 -14.55 -21.78 -60.13
CA CYS A 495 -14.65 -23.22 -60.35
C CYS A 495 -15.86 -23.56 -61.23
N GLY A 496 -17.01 -22.90 -61.01
CA GLY A 496 -18.20 -23.07 -61.86
C GLY A 496 -17.94 -22.67 -63.30
N LEU A 497 -17.35 -21.53 -63.56
CA LEU A 497 -16.96 -21.04 -64.88
C LEU A 497 -15.89 -21.93 -65.52
N LYS A 498 -14.91 -22.41 -64.81
CA LYS A 498 -13.81 -23.20 -65.35
C LYS A 498 -14.21 -24.63 -65.65
N TYR A 499 -14.99 -25.25 -64.80
CA TYR A 499 -15.29 -26.68 -64.89
C TYR A 499 -16.73 -27.02 -65.39
N LEU A 500 -17.75 -26.18 -65.11
CA LEU A 500 -19.11 -26.42 -65.54
C LEU A 500 -19.50 -25.73 -66.85
N TRP A 501 -18.92 -24.54 -67.16
CA TRP A 501 -19.19 -23.84 -68.41
C TRP A 501 -18.83 -24.60 -69.71
N PRO A 502 -17.70 -25.32 -69.74
CA PRO A 502 -17.39 -26.18 -70.94
C PRO A 502 -18.33 -27.34 -71.13
N LEU A 503 -19.02 -27.80 -70.07
CA LEU A 503 -19.99 -28.90 -70.10
C LEU A 503 -21.40 -28.51 -70.57
N ILE A 504 -21.72 -27.22 -70.57
CA ILE A 504 -23.06 -26.68 -70.89
C ILE A 504 -23.11 -26.05 -72.29
N ARG A 505 -21.99 -25.94 -73.02
CA ARG A 505 -22.01 -25.47 -74.39
C ARG A 505 -22.59 -26.58 -75.29
N PRO A 506 -23.75 -26.37 -75.98
CA PRO A 506 -24.23 -27.28 -77.00
C PRO A 506 -23.25 -27.25 -78.18
N LEU A 507 -22.97 -28.40 -78.74
CA LEU A 507 -22.24 -28.66 -80.02
C LEU A 507 -22.79 -27.85 -81.17
#